data_2128cd7adf7eb37b00970f578fabe73e
#
_entry.id   2128cd7adf7eb37b00970f578fabe73e
#
_cell.length_a   1.000
_cell.length_b   1.000
_cell.length_c   1.000
_cell.angle_alpha   90.00
_cell.angle_beta   90.00
_cell.angle_gamma   90.00
#
_symmetry.space_group_name_H-M   'P 1'
#
loop_
_entity.id
_entity.type
_entity.pdbx_description
1 polymer ?
#
loop_
_entity_poly.entity_id
_entity_poly.type
_entity_poly.pdbx_seq_one_letter_code
_entity_poly.pdbx_strand_id
1 'polypeptide(L)'
;MSLCYGLVVNGSAYGTQASRQAFQFAQALIEQGHRLEKVFFYQDGVLNASSLILPANDEFDITKAWQALAQEHNVELETCVAAALRRGVIGQEEAEQNNVEQHNLAQGFQQAGLGGLATALLKFDRVVQF
;
A
#
# COMPACT_ATOMS: atom_id res chain seq x y z
N MET A 1 9.44 24.63 -2.31
CA MET A 1 10.32 23.58 -1.79
C MET A 1 9.63 22.23 -1.91
N SER A 2 10.33 21.24 -2.43
CA SER A 2 9.78 19.90 -2.58
C SER A 2 10.38 18.98 -1.52
N LEU A 3 9.52 18.28 -0.79
CA LEU A 3 9.93 17.29 0.20
C LEU A 3 9.61 15.89 -0.32
N CYS A 4 10.39 14.93 0.12
CA CYS A 4 10.18 13.51 -0.18
C CYS A 4 9.45 12.83 0.97
N TYR A 5 8.30 12.22 0.68
CA TYR A 5 7.42 11.61 1.68
C TYR A 5 7.39 10.10 1.53
N GLY A 6 7.26 9.42 2.67
CA GLY A 6 6.80 8.04 2.73
C GLY A 6 5.56 7.97 3.60
N LEU A 7 4.62 7.11 3.25
CA LEU A 7 3.42 6.87 4.06
C LEU A 7 3.42 5.45 4.59
N VAL A 8 2.92 5.28 5.81
CA VAL A 8 2.68 3.97 6.42
C VAL A 8 1.19 3.87 6.69
N VAL A 9 0.55 2.85 6.14
CA VAL A 9 -0.89 2.64 6.26
C VAL A 9 -1.14 1.37 7.08
N ASN A 10 -1.71 1.53 8.26
CA ASN A 10 -2.04 0.42 9.17
C ASN A 10 -3.52 0.07 9.18
N GLY A 11 -4.36 0.98 8.72
CA GLY A 11 -5.81 0.75 8.67
C GLY A 11 -6.23 -0.13 7.51
N SER A 12 -7.27 -0.94 7.72
CA SER A 12 -7.79 -1.80 6.67
C SER A 12 -8.36 -1.00 5.50
N ALA A 13 -8.55 -1.68 4.38
CA ALA A 13 -9.09 -1.05 3.16
C ALA A 13 -10.47 -0.40 3.42
N TYR A 14 -11.29 -1.09 4.20
CA TYR A 14 -12.65 -0.66 4.53
C TYR A 14 -12.89 -0.87 6.01
N GLY A 15 -13.92 -0.24 6.56
CA GLY A 15 -14.28 -0.34 7.95
C GLY A 15 -13.75 0.80 8.81
N THR A 16 -12.74 1.51 8.35
CA THR A 16 -12.23 2.74 8.96
C THR A 16 -11.95 3.75 7.86
N GLN A 17 -11.67 5.00 8.24
CA GLN A 17 -11.32 6.05 7.28
C GLN A 17 -9.81 6.16 7.05
N ALA A 18 -9.00 5.36 7.74
CA ALA A 18 -7.54 5.53 7.72
C ALA A 18 -6.95 5.42 6.30
N SER A 19 -7.32 4.37 5.56
CA SER A 19 -6.79 4.17 4.20
C SER A 19 -7.27 5.26 3.24
N ARG A 20 -8.53 5.66 3.35
CA ARG A 20 -9.07 6.75 2.52
C ARG A 20 -8.38 8.07 2.82
N GLN A 21 -8.15 8.37 4.10
CA GLN A 21 -7.42 9.58 4.51
C GLN A 21 -5.98 9.55 4.01
N ALA A 22 -5.33 8.39 4.08
CA ALA A 22 -3.97 8.24 3.56
C ALA A 22 -3.94 8.53 2.06
N PHE A 23 -4.90 8.03 1.32
CA PHE A 23 -4.99 8.25 -0.12
C PHE A 23 -5.22 9.73 -0.42
N GLN A 24 -6.14 10.38 0.29
CA GLN A 24 -6.41 11.82 0.13
C GLN A 24 -5.17 12.66 0.46
N PHE A 25 -4.44 12.27 1.50
CA PHE A 25 -3.19 12.94 1.85
C PHE A 25 -2.15 12.77 0.75
N ALA A 26 -2.03 11.57 0.20
CA ALA A 26 -1.12 11.29 -0.91
C ALA A 26 -1.41 12.19 -2.11
N GLN A 27 -2.68 12.31 -2.48
CA GLN A 27 -3.08 13.21 -3.57
C GLN A 27 -2.73 14.66 -3.26
N ALA A 28 -3.00 15.10 -2.04
CA ALA A 28 -2.77 16.48 -1.65
C ALA A 28 -1.27 16.84 -1.69
N LEU A 29 -0.42 15.98 -1.17
CA LEU A 29 1.02 16.26 -1.16
C LEU A 29 1.60 16.32 -2.57
N ILE A 30 1.12 15.46 -3.47
CA ILE A 30 1.55 15.48 -4.86
C ILE A 30 1.08 16.76 -5.54
N GLU A 31 -0.16 17.17 -5.31
CA GLU A 31 -0.71 18.43 -5.85
C GLU A 31 0.07 19.65 -5.36
N GLN A 32 0.60 19.59 -4.14
CA GLN A 32 1.42 20.69 -3.58
C GLN A 32 2.86 20.68 -4.06
N GLY A 33 3.21 19.77 -4.95
CA GLY A 33 4.54 19.70 -5.55
C GLY A 33 5.54 18.87 -4.76
N HIS A 34 5.11 18.11 -3.76
CA HIS A 34 5.97 17.20 -3.03
C HIS A 34 6.04 15.86 -3.73
N ARG A 35 7.08 15.08 -3.42
CA ARG A 35 7.26 13.75 -3.96
C ARG A 35 6.80 12.69 -2.95
N LEU A 36 5.95 11.79 -3.40
CA LEU A 36 5.62 10.59 -2.66
C LEU A 36 6.42 9.44 -3.27
N GLU A 37 7.36 8.91 -2.51
CA GLU A 37 8.23 7.83 -3.00
C GLU A 37 7.64 6.46 -2.75
N LYS A 38 7.03 6.26 -1.58
CA LYS A 38 6.58 4.93 -1.15
C LYS A 38 5.36 5.03 -0.24
N VAL A 39 4.45 4.07 -0.41
CA VAL A 39 3.39 3.79 0.56
C VAL A 39 3.61 2.37 1.05
N PHE A 40 3.80 2.23 2.35
CA PHE A 40 4.04 0.93 2.98
C PHE A 40 2.80 0.53 3.78
N PHE A 41 2.23 -0.61 3.42
CA PHE A 41 1.03 -1.15 4.06
C PHE A 41 1.44 -2.18 5.11
N TYR A 42 1.03 -1.96 6.35
CA TYR A 42 1.37 -2.79 7.49
C TYR A 42 0.12 -3.15 8.27
N GLN A 43 0.19 -4.20 9.08
CA GLN A 43 -0.96 -4.66 9.85
C GLN A 43 -2.16 -4.87 8.91
N ASP A 44 -3.35 -4.43 9.30
CA ASP A 44 -4.55 -4.56 8.46
C ASP A 44 -4.47 -3.73 7.17
N GLY A 45 -3.52 -2.81 7.10
CA GLY A 45 -3.29 -2.02 5.89
C GLY A 45 -2.97 -2.88 4.67
N VAL A 46 -2.41 -4.07 4.86
CA VAL A 46 -2.09 -4.97 3.74
C VAL A 46 -3.34 -5.38 2.95
N LEU A 47 -4.52 -5.28 3.54
CA LEU A 47 -5.78 -5.58 2.83
C LEU A 47 -6.04 -4.63 1.67
N ASN A 48 -5.41 -3.45 1.66
CA ASN A 48 -5.47 -2.56 0.49
C ASN A 48 -4.91 -3.23 -0.78
N ALA A 49 -4.09 -4.25 -0.62
CA ALA A 49 -3.39 -4.90 -1.73
C ALA A 49 -4.06 -6.18 -2.23
N SER A 50 -5.24 -6.53 -1.71
CA SER A 50 -5.93 -7.74 -2.15
C SER A 50 -6.76 -7.49 -3.42
N SER A 51 -6.50 -8.30 -4.43
CA SER A 51 -7.30 -8.26 -5.67
C SER A 51 -8.69 -8.88 -5.51
N LEU A 52 -8.96 -9.50 -4.36
CA LEU A 52 -10.24 -10.18 -4.09
C LEU A 52 -11.23 -9.30 -3.34
N ILE A 53 -10.87 -8.06 -3.04
CA ILE A 53 -11.80 -7.09 -2.45
C ILE A 53 -12.63 -6.51 -3.59
N LEU A 54 -13.93 -6.69 -3.50
CA LEU A 54 -14.86 -6.30 -4.55
C LEU A 54 -15.90 -5.33 -3.98
N PRO A 55 -15.62 -4.03 -3.98
CA PRO A 55 -16.58 -3.06 -3.50
C PRO A 55 -17.78 -2.97 -4.44
N ALA A 56 -18.90 -2.50 -3.92
CA ALA A 56 -20.09 -2.27 -4.73
C ALA A 56 -19.81 -1.15 -5.76
N ASN A 57 -20.64 -1.08 -6.78
CA ASN A 57 -20.42 -0.16 -7.92
C ASN A 57 -20.41 1.31 -7.51
N ASP A 58 -21.08 1.66 -6.42
CA ASP A 58 -21.17 3.03 -5.91
C ASP A 58 -20.18 3.32 -4.79
N GLU A 59 -19.34 2.34 -4.43
CA GLU A 59 -18.32 2.52 -3.42
C GLU A 59 -16.97 2.89 -4.04
N PHE A 60 -16.16 3.62 -3.27
CA PHE A 60 -14.81 3.95 -3.68
C PHE A 60 -13.94 2.68 -3.67
N ASP A 61 -13.27 2.38 -4.78
CA ASP A 61 -12.37 1.24 -4.89
C ASP A 61 -10.95 1.68 -4.50
N ILE A 62 -10.59 1.46 -3.25
CA ILE A 62 -9.32 1.93 -2.69
C ILE A 62 -8.12 1.22 -3.33
N THR A 63 -8.24 -0.06 -3.63
CA THR A 63 -7.14 -0.82 -4.24
C THR A 63 -6.82 -0.27 -5.62
N LYS A 64 -7.83 -0.06 -6.45
CA LYS A 64 -7.64 0.52 -7.79
C LYS A 64 -7.16 1.96 -7.72
N ALA A 65 -7.58 2.70 -6.70
CA ALA A 65 -7.13 4.07 -6.51
C ALA A 65 -5.62 4.11 -6.24
N TRP A 66 -5.12 3.24 -5.36
CA TRP A 66 -3.68 3.14 -5.12
C TRP A 66 -2.92 2.74 -6.38
N GLN A 67 -3.44 1.77 -7.14
CA GLN A 67 -2.81 1.33 -8.38
C GLN A 67 -2.68 2.47 -9.40
N ALA A 68 -3.75 3.26 -9.56
CA ALA A 68 -3.74 4.39 -10.47
C ALA A 68 -2.75 5.48 -10.02
N LEU A 69 -2.76 5.80 -8.74
CA LEU A 69 -1.83 6.79 -8.17
C LEU A 69 -0.38 6.37 -8.39
N ALA A 70 -0.08 5.10 -8.12
CA ALA A 70 1.27 4.57 -8.25
C ALA A 70 1.76 4.61 -9.69
N GLN A 71 0.90 4.25 -10.63
CA GLN A 71 1.24 4.25 -12.04
C GLN A 71 1.47 5.67 -12.55
N GLU A 72 0.60 6.59 -12.18
CA GLU A 72 0.66 7.98 -12.65
C GLU A 72 1.87 8.73 -12.09
N HIS A 73 2.21 8.49 -10.82
CA HIS A 73 3.22 9.26 -10.11
C HIS A 73 4.47 8.45 -9.71
N ASN A 74 4.59 7.24 -10.21
CA ASN A 74 5.73 6.36 -9.97
C ASN A 74 5.98 6.15 -8.47
N VAL A 75 4.93 5.79 -7.74
CA VAL A 75 4.99 5.53 -6.31
C VAL A 75 5.15 4.02 -6.07
N GLU A 76 6.06 3.64 -5.19
CA GLU A 76 6.20 2.25 -4.79
C GLU A 76 5.12 1.88 -3.77
N LEU A 77 4.37 0.81 -4.04
CA LEU A 77 3.38 0.26 -3.12
C LEU A 77 3.92 -1.05 -2.56
N GLU A 78 4.23 -1.07 -1.28
CA GLU A 78 4.81 -2.24 -0.62
C GLU A 78 3.93 -2.70 0.54
N THR A 79 3.86 -4.02 0.71
CA THR A 79 3.15 -4.65 1.83
C THR A 79 4.15 -5.40 2.69
N CYS A 80 3.97 -5.35 4.02
CA CYS A 80 4.74 -6.20 4.92
C CYS A 80 4.35 -7.65 4.63
N VAL A 81 5.30 -8.46 4.15
CA VAL A 81 5.01 -9.83 3.73
C VAL A 81 4.45 -10.67 4.86
N ALA A 82 4.99 -10.57 6.08
CA ALA A 82 4.50 -11.33 7.22
C ALA A 82 3.06 -10.95 7.58
N ALA A 83 2.76 -9.66 7.62
CA ALA A 83 1.41 -9.18 7.90
C ALA A 83 0.42 -9.61 6.80
N ALA A 84 0.86 -9.56 5.55
CA ALA A 84 0.06 -9.96 4.40
C ALA A 84 -0.27 -11.45 4.43
N LEU A 85 0.73 -12.30 4.67
CA LEU A 85 0.51 -13.74 4.70
C LEU A 85 -0.41 -14.18 5.83
N ARG A 86 -0.32 -13.51 6.99
CA ARG A 86 -1.23 -13.79 8.11
C ARG A 86 -2.69 -13.44 7.79
N ARG A 87 -2.92 -12.58 6.82
CA ARG A 87 -4.26 -12.09 6.45
C ARG A 87 -4.74 -12.60 5.09
N GLY A 88 -4.02 -13.56 4.53
CA GLY A 88 -4.42 -14.15 3.26
C GLY A 88 -4.17 -13.28 2.04
N VAL A 89 -3.25 -12.32 2.13
CA VAL A 89 -2.80 -11.54 0.97
C VAL A 89 -1.48 -12.15 0.50
N ILE A 90 -1.53 -12.84 -0.61
CA ILE A 90 -0.46 -13.75 -1.05
C ILE A 90 -0.04 -13.39 -2.46
N GLY A 91 1.26 -13.20 -2.67
CA GLY A 91 1.82 -13.04 -4.00
C GLY A 91 2.07 -14.40 -4.66
N GLN A 92 2.34 -14.39 -5.96
CA GLN A 92 2.59 -15.62 -6.71
C GLN A 92 3.78 -16.40 -6.13
N GLU A 93 4.85 -15.71 -5.78
CA GLU A 93 6.05 -16.32 -5.23
C GLU A 93 5.77 -17.05 -3.91
N GLU A 94 5.06 -16.38 -2.99
CA GLU A 94 4.72 -16.99 -1.70
C GLU A 94 3.74 -18.14 -1.87
N ALA A 95 2.83 -18.06 -2.84
CA ALA A 95 1.90 -19.16 -3.13
C ALA A 95 2.66 -20.40 -3.59
N GLU A 96 3.63 -20.22 -4.47
CA GLU A 96 4.48 -21.32 -4.94
C GLU A 96 5.29 -21.94 -3.81
N GLN A 97 5.88 -21.11 -2.96
CA GLN A 97 6.69 -21.56 -1.83
C GLN A 97 5.88 -22.34 -0.80
N ASN A 98 4.60 -22.07 -0.68
CA ASN A 98 3.72 -22.68 0.33
C ASN A 98 2.73 -23.67 -0.26
N ASN A 99 2.86 -24.04 -1.53
CA ASN A 99 1.98 -24.97 -2.23
C ASN A 99 0.51 -24.56 -2.18
N VAL A 100 0.25 -23.26 -2.31
CA VAL A 100 -1.09 -22.69 -2.41
C VAL A 100 -1.35 -22.38 -3.89
N GLU A 101 -2.50 -22.82 -4.39
CA GLU A 101 -2.80 -22.65 -5.82
C GLU A 101 -3.11 -21.21 -6.20
N GLN A 102 -3.73 -20.48 -5.30
CA GLN A 102 -4.25 -19.14 -5.60
C GLN A 102 -3.35 -18.06 -5.00
N HIS A 103 -3.34 -16.91 -5.66
CA HIS A 103 -2.68 -15.72 -5.13
C HIS A 103 -3.55 -14.50 -5.44
N ASN A 104 -3.46 -13.48 -4.60
CA ASN A 104 -4.35 -12.33 -4.68
C ASN A 104 -3.67 -10.99 -4.45
N LEU A 105 -2.34 -10.94 -4.46
CA LEU A 105 -1.66 -9.66 -4.39
C LEU A 105 -1.96 -8.88 -5.67
N ALA A 106 -2.57 -7.72 -5.52
CA ALA A 106 -2.98 -6.91 -6.66
C ALA A 106 -1.77 -6.41 -7.44
N GLN A 107 -1.94 -6.23 -8.74
CA GLN A 107 -0.87 -5.74 -9.60
C GLN A 107 -0.40 -4.37 -9.13
N GLY A 108 0.90 -4.15 -9.16
CA GLY A 108 1.51 -2.90 -8.71
C GLY A 108 1.92 -2.89 -7.25
N PHE A 109 1.48 -3.85 -6.45
CA PHE A 109 1.93 -4.03 -5.07
C PHE A 109 3.04 -5.06 -5.01
N GLN A 110 3.98 -4.86 -4.08
CA GLN A 110 5.11 -5.77 -3.87
C GLN A 110 5.19 -6.15 -2.40
N GLN A 111 5.42 -7.43 -2.13
CA GLN A 111 5.72 -7.88 -0.77
C GLN A 111 7.13 -7.44 -0.38
N ALA A 112 7.28 -6.98 0.84
CA ALA A 112 8.57 -6.47 1.35
C ALA A 112 8.74 -6.82 2.82
N GLY A 113 9.99 -6.77 3.28
CA GLY A 113 10.31 -6.97 4.68
C GLY A 113 10.35 -5.64 5.44
N LEU A 114 10.22 -5.70 6.75
CA LEU A 114 10.31 -4.53 7.61
C LEU A 114 11.71 -3.90 7.60
N GLY A 115 12.75 -4.70 7.35
CA GLY A 115 14.12 -4.18 7.24
C GLY A 115 14.26 -3.17 6.11
N GLY A 116 13.62 -3.44 4.97
CA GLY A 116 13.61 -2.50 3.85
C GLY A 116 12.90 -1.20 4.18
N LEU A 117 11.80 -1.28 4.93
CA LEU A 117 11.10 -0.09 5.41
C LEU A 117 11.99 0.73 6.34
N ALA A 118 12.64 0.08 7.31
CA ALA A 118 13.51 0.78 8.26
C ALA A 118 14.61 1.55 7.54
N THR A 119 15.22 0.96 6.51
CA THR A 119 16.23 1.64 5.70
C THR A 119 15.62 2.83 4.94
N ALA A 120 14.45 2.64 4.35
CA ALA A 120 13.77 3.69 3.57
C ALA A 120 13.38 4.87 4.43
N LEU A 121 12.95 4.63 5.68
CA LEU A 121 12.54 5.70 6.61
C LEU A 121 13.65 6.73 6.84
N LEU A 122 14.91 6.31 6.74
CA LEU A 122 16.05 7.21 6.91
C LEU A 122 16.25 8.15 5.73
N LYS A 123 15.64 7.86 4.59
CA LYS A 123 15.80 8.65 3.35
C LYS A 123 14.70 9.68 3.14
N PHE A 124 13.53 9.49 3.76
CA PHE A 124 12.40 10.39 3.56
C PHE A 124 12.57 11.65 4.40
N ASP A 125 12.14 12.77 3.86
CA ASP A 125 12.07 14.02 4.63
C ASP A 125 10.96 13.97 5.65
N ARG A 126 9.86 13.30 5.30
CA ARG A 126 8.69 13.13 6.18
C ARG A 126 8.12 11.73 6.03
N VAL A 127 7.68 11.19 7.15
CA VAL A 127 6.94 9.94 7.20
C VAL A 127 5.66 10.18 7.96
N VAL A 128 4.53 9.83 7.38
CA VAL A 128 3.22 10.01 8.01
C VAL A 128 2.52 8.65 8.06
N GLN A 129 1.97 8.35 9.22
CA GLN A 129 1.29 7.08 9.47
C GLN A 129 -0.22 7.30 9.62
N PHE A 130 -0.98 6.40 9.02
CA PHE A 130 -2.45 6.38 9.10
C PHE A 130 -2.97 5.05 9.62
#